data_4ced19acdd228d159be55a67a2847549
#
_entry.id   4ced19acdd228d159be55a67a2847549
#
_cell.length_a   1.000
_cell.length_b   1.000
_cell.length_c   1.000
_cell.angle_alpha   90.00
_cell.angle_beta   90.00
_cell.angle_gamma   90.00
#
_symmetry.space_group_name_H-M   'P 1'
#
loop_
_entity.id
_entity.type
_entity.pdbx_description
1 polymer ?
#
loop_
_entity_poly.entity_id
_entity_poly.type
_entity_poly.pdbx_seq_one_letter_code
_entity_poly.pdbx_strand_id
1 'polypeptide(L)'
;MSTAGLRIAVAANTSWYLYNFRRNLMRALSDDGHHVVAVGGDGAFGQRLTEQGFANREVTFSGAGTRPWRELATVLELRRVLRDERIDLVLSYTPKGNVYAALAGRGLPTAQVMNVSGLGRAFTSLGVASRLVHLLYRQTVARAAWVFFQNEDDRRLFIDRGYVQVGRTSRLPGSGVDLDAFAPTPLPSRQAGSGVFLMVARLLWDKGVREYVEAARALRVRWPQARFQVLGPLDASARSGVPRATLEAWVADGLVEYLGETDNIRPFLQAADCVVLPSYYREGVPRSLLEAAATMRPVITTDAVGCRDTVDPGISGLLCRPRDAKDLAEKMAQVLMMTPEQRAAMGGAGRQKMEQEFDERSVIDAYRLRVALLKRAP
;
A
#
# COMPACT_ATOMS: atom_id res chain seq x y z
N MET A 1 15.47 -31.90 -15.88
CA MET A 1 14.81 -30.62 -15.52
C MET A 1 15.89 -29.69 -15.00
N SER A 2 16.04 -28.49 -15.56
CA SER A 2 17.10 -27.55 -15.13
C SER A 2 16.96 -27.20 -13.68
N THR A 3 17.97 -27.49 -12.87
CA THR A 3 18.09 -27.10 -11.45
C THR A 3 18.40 -25.61 -11.30
N ALA A 4 18.66 -24.91 -12.39
CA ALA A 4 18.99 -23.48 -12.38
C ALA A 4 17.82 -22.63 -11.89
N GLY A 5 18.11 -21.65 -11.03
CA GLY A 5 17.15 -20.66 -10.57
C GLY A 5 16.65 -19.79 -11.76
N LEU A 6 15.44 -19.25 -11.66
CA LEU A 6 14.93 -18.28 -12.61
C LEU A 6 15.61 -16.93 -12.42
N ARG A 7 15.67 -16.14 -13.51
CA ARG A 7 16.00 -14.71 -13.45
C ARG A 7 14.71 -13.91 -13.30
N ILE A 8 14.50 -13.30 -12.14
CA ILE A 8 13.24 -12.67 -11.75
C ILE A 8 13.45 -11.16 -11.59
N ALA A 9 12.72 -10.37 -12.40
CA ALA A 9 12.63 -8.94 -12.17
C ALA A 9 11.47 -8.61 -11.22
N VAL A 10 11.72 -7.80 -10.21
CA VAL A 10 10.69 -7.24 -9.32
C VAL A 10 10.54 -5.76 -9.67
N ALA A 11 9.45 -5.40 -10.37
CA ALA A 11 9.30 -4.11 -11.03
C ALA A 11 8.18 -3.25 -10.42
N ALA A 12 8.52 -2.03 -10.03
CA ALA A 12 7.57 -1.01 -9.56
C ALA A 12 7.99 0.38 -10.06
N ASN A 13 7.09 1.36 -9.92
CA ASN A 13 7.40 2.72 -10.37
C ASN A 13 8.44 3.46 -9.49
N THR A 14 8.74 2.98 -8.28
CA THR A 14 9.77 3.53 -7.40
C THR A 14 10.56 2.44 -6.68
N SER A 15 11.86 2.64 -6.49
CA SER A 15 12.71 1.77 -5.67
C SER A 15 12.33 1.85 -4.19
N TRP A 16 11.75 2.99 -3.74
CA TRP A 16 11.15 3.14 -2.41
C TRP A 16 10.09 2.07 -2.14
N TYR A 17 9.19 1.82 -3.13
CA TYR A 17 8.16 0.78 -3.02
C TYR A 17 8.77 -0.62 -2.90
N LEU A 18 9.81 -0.91 -3.68
CA LEU A 18 10.49 -2.21 -3.63
C LEU A 18 11.18 -2.42 -2.29
N TYR A 19 11.91 -1.42 -1.81
CA TYR A 19 12.63 -1.46 -0.55
C TYR A 19 11.70 -1.66 0.64
N ASN A 20 10.62 -0.87 0.72
CA ASN A 20 9.73 -0.88 1.87
C ASN A 20 8.70 -2.02 1.86
N PHE A 21 8.31 -2.52 0.67
CA PHE A 21 7.18 -3.44 0.57
C PHE A 21 7.52 -4.78 -0.10
N ARG A 22 8.69 -4.93 -0.72
CA ARG A 22 9.04 -6.15 -1.47
C ARG A 22 10.40 -6.72 -1.12
N ARG A 23 11.15 -6.07 -0.24
CA ARG A 23 12.48 -6.50 0.17
C ARG A 23 12.50 -7.93 0.70
N ASN A 24 11.59 -8.28 1.61
CA ASN A 24 11.54 -9.62 2.20
C ASN A 24 11.13 -10.68 1.15
N LEU A 25 10.21 -10.36 0.24
CA LEU A 25 9.91 -11.23 -0.90
C LEU A 25 11.13 -11.43 -1.81
N MET A 26 11.85 -10.36 -2.15
CA MET A 26 13.05 -10.42 -2.96
C MET A 26 14.14 -11.28 -2.29
N ARG A 27 14.32 -11.13 -0.98
CA ARG A 27 15.24 -11.96 -0.17
C ARG A 27 14.84 -13.42 -0.23
N ALA A 28 13.58 -13.74 0.06
CA ALA A 28 13.07 -15.10 0.04
C ALA A 28 13.26 -15.79 -1.33
N LEU A 29 13.03 -15.07 -2.43
CA LEU A 29 13.26 -15.60 -3.77
C LEU A 29 14.75 -15.79 -4.08
N SER A 30 15.63 -14.93 -3.56
CA SER A 30 17.08 -15.09 -3.67
C SER A 30 17.57 -16.31 -2.88
N ASP A 31 17.05 -16.50 -1.66
CA ASP A 31 17.36 -17.64 -0.80
C ASP A 31 16.90 -18.97 -1.43
N ASP A 32 15.82 -18.93 -2.24
CA ASP A 32 15.34 -20.07 -3.03
C ASP A 32 16.23 -20.34 -4.29
N GLY A 33 17.33 -19.62 -4.47
CA GLY A 33 18.28 -19.79 -5.55
C GLY A 33 17.91 -19.11 -6.85
N HIS A 34 16.97 -18.15 -6.84
CA HIS A 34 16.65 -17.31 -8.00
C HIS A 34 17.59 -16.11 -8.10
N HIS A 35 17.90 -15.67 -9.31
CA HIS A 35 18.58 -14.39 -9.53
C HIS A 35 17.54 -13.25 -9.56
N VAL A 36 17.52 -12.43 -8.51
CA VAL A 36 16.50 -11.37 -8.34
C VAL A 36 17.07 -10.02 -8.70
N VAL A 37 16.40 -9.31 -9.61
CA VAL A 37 16.74 -7.96 -10.06
C VAL A 37 15.65 -6.99 -9.66
N ALA A 38 15.97 -5.99 -8.86
CA ALA A 38 15.09 -4.86 -8.56
C ALA A 38 15.02 -3.93 -9.77
N VAL A 39 13.82 -3.54 -10.18
CA VAL A 39 13.61 -2.60 -11.30
C VAL A 39 12.67 -1.48 -10.85
N GLY A 40 13.19 -0.28 -10.69
CA GLY A 40 12.41 0.87 -10.21
C GLY A 40 13.05 2.21 -10.55
N GLY A 41 12.31 3.29 -10.39
CA GLY A 41 12.82 4.65 -10.49
C GLY A 41 13.24 5.16 -9.12
N ASP A 42 14.18 6.05 -9.08
CA ASP A 42 14.85 6.76 -7.97
C ASP A 42 16.13 6.11 -7.42
N GLY A 43 17.21 6.91 -7.36
CA GLY A 43 18.57 6.45 -7.05
C GLY A 43 18.79 6.08 -5.58
N ALA A 44 18.22 6.80 -4.61
CA ALA A 44 18.54 6.64 -3.17
C ALA A 44 18.14 5.25 -2.63
N PHE A 45 16.92 4.80 -2.91
CA PHE A 45 16.47 3.48 -2.48
C PHE A 45 17.02 2.35 -3.38
N GLY A 46 17.34 2.63 -4.63
CA GLY A 46 18.06 1.73 -5.51
C GLY A 46 19.43 1.37 -4.95
N GLN A 47 20.18 2.37 -4.45
CA GLN A 47 21.45 2.16 -3.77
C GLN A 47 21.29 1.31 -2.51
N ARG A 48 20.28 1.60 -1.64
CA ARG A 48 20.00 0.78 -0.45
C ARG A 48 19.68 -0.67 -0.79
N LEU A 49 19.01 -0.94 -1.92
CA LEU A 49 18.77 -2.31 -2.39
C LEU A 49 20.08 -2.98 -2.81
N THR A 50 20.97 -2.26 -3.49
CA THR A 50 22.29 -2.76 -3.89
C THR A 50 23.17 -3.08 -2.66
N GLU A 51 23.17 -2.22 -1.64
CA GLU A 51 23.86 -2.45 -0.36
C GLU A 51 23.36 -3.72 0.36
N GLN A 52 22.13 -4.14 0.10
CA GLN A 52 21.55 -5.38 0.60
C GLN A 52 21.81 -6.61 -0.30
N GLY A 53 22.62 -6.45 -1.33
CA GLY A 53 23.03 -7.52 -2.24
C GLY A 53 22.09 -7.80 -3.41
N PHE A 54 21.09 -6.94 -3.67
CA PHE A 54 20.24 -7.09 -4.84
C PHE A 54 20.85 -6.40 -6.09
N ALA A 55 20.78 -7.07 -7.25
CA ALA A 55 20.99 -6.37 -8.50
C ALA A 55 19.88 -5.32 -8.69
N ASN A 56 20.24 -4.07 -9.00
CA ASN A 56 19.30 -2.99 -9.23
C ASN A 56 19.46 -2.41 -10.63
N ARG A 57 18.33 -2.13 -11.29
CA ARG A 57 18.28 -1.46 -12.60
C ARG A 57 17.30 -0.31 -12.52
N GLU A 58 17.79 0.88 -12.71
CA GLU A 58 16.96 2.07 -12.77
C GLU A 58 16.20 2.14 -14.07
N VAL A 59 14.90 2.43 -13.98
CA VAL A 59 14.02 2.74 -15.10
C VAL A 59 13.25 3.99 -14.74
N THR A 60 13.27 4.98 -15.61
CA THR A 60 12.62 6.26 -15.36
C THR A 60 11.12 6.17 -15.53
N PHE A 61 10.38 6.13 -14.44
CA PHE A 61 8.92 6.22 -14.46
C PHE A 61 8.50 7.70 -14.38
N SER A 62 7.80 8.19 -15.41
CA SER A 62 7.26 9.55 -15.36
C SER A 62 6.22 9.67 -14.25
N GLY A 63 6.27 10.77 -13.49
CA GLY A 63 5.31 11.05 -12.41
C GLY A 63 3.86 11.14 -12.90
N ALA A 64 3.06 12.10 -12.41
CA ALA A 64 1.64 12.24 -12.74
C ALA A 64 1.33 12.69 -14.19
N GLY A 65 2.33 12.97 -15.02
CA GLY A 65 2.16 13.40 -16.41
C GLY A 65 1.85 12.25 -17.37
N THR A 66 1.03 12.51 -18.38
CA THR A 66 0.71 11.61 -19.49
C THR A 66 1.33 12.14 -20.80
N ARG A 67 2.67 12.23 -20.84
CA ARG A 67 3.37 12.59 -22.08
C ARG A 67 3.69 11.29 -22.84
N PRO A 68 3.01 10.96 -23.96
CA PRO A 68 3.08 9.63 -24.58
C PRO A 68 4.50 9.18 -24.92
N TRP A 69 5.37 10.09 -25.36
CA TRP A 69 6.77 9.76 -25.68
C TRP A 69 7.61 9.39 -24.46
N ARG A 70 7.35 9.99 -23.28
CA ARG A 70 8.02 9.61 -22.02
C ARG A 70 7.58 8.24 -21.55
N GLU A 71 6.28 7.96 -21.66
CA GLU A 71 5.73 6.65 -21.32
C GLU A 71 6.30 5.55 -22.26
N LEU A 72 6.43 5.86 -23.56
CA LEU A 72 7.06 4.96 -24.52
C LEU A 72 8.55 4.74 -24.20
N ALA A 73 9.29 5.80 -23.84
CA ALA A 73 10.68 5.70 -23.42
C ALA A 73 10.84 4.76 -22.21
N THR A 74 9.98 4.90 -21.20
CA THR A 74 9.95 4.00 -20.02
C THR A 74 9.73 2.54 -20.43
N VAL A 75 8.79 2.27 -21.33
CA VAL A 75 8.54 0.89 -21.83
C VAL A 75 9.76 0.33 -22.59
N LEU A 76 10.42 1.15 -23.42
CA LEU A 76 11.61 0.72 -24.15
C LEU A 76 12.81 0.49 -23.22
N GLU A 77 12.98 1.33 -22.22
CA GLU A 77 14.01 1.17 -21.19
C GLU A 77 13.78 -0.13 -20.40
N LEU A 78 12.56 -0.35 -19.90
CA LEU A 78 12.20 -1.59 -19.23
C LEU A 78 12.39 -2.81 -20.14
N ARG A 79 12.02 -2.72 -21.44
CA ARG A 79 12.26 -3.79 -22.39
C ARG A 79 13.75 -4.14 -22.56
N ARG A 80 14.63 -3.13 -22.57
CA ARG A 80 16.08 -3.36 -22.59
C ARG A 80 16.52 -4.13 -21.36
N VAL A 81 16.08 -3.71 -20.17
CA VAL A 81 16.38 -4.41 -18.91
C VAL A 81 15.91 -5.87 -18.97
N LEU A 82 14.67 -6.13 -19.37
CA LEU A 82 14.13 -7.50 -19.46
C LEU A 82 14.95 -8.38 -20.41
N ARG A 83 15.37 -7.84 -21.56
CA ARG A 83 16.16 -8.57 -22.56
C ARG A 83 17.61 -8.77 -22.12
N ASP A 84 18.28 -7.70 -21.67
CA ASP A 84 19.71 -7.70 -21.39
C ASP A 84 20.02 -8.52 -20.12
N GLU A 85 19.10 -8.50 -19.13
CA GLU A 85 19.13 -9.36 -17.95
C GLU A 85 18.56 -10.77 -18.20
N ARG A 86 18.07 -11.08 -19.40
CA ARG A 86 17.45 -12.38 -19.75
C ARG A 86 16.41 -12.80 -18.72
N ILE A 87 15.47 -11.89 -18.41
CA ILE A 87 14.45 -12.10 -17.37
C ILE A 87 13.44 -13.17 -17.82
N ASP A 88 13.32 -14.24 -17.04
CA ASP A 88 12.34 -15.30 -17.23
C ASP A 88 10.96 -14.90 -16.74
N LEU A 89 10.91 -14.18 -15.59
CA LEU A 89 9.68 -13.80 -14.92
C LEU A 89 9.75 -12.36 -14.39
N VAL A 90 8.72 -11.57 -14.66
CA VAL A 90 8.57 -10.26 -14.05
C VAL A 90 7.41 -10.27 -13.05
N LEU A 91 7.71 -9.91 -11.79
CA LEU A 91 6.74 -9.61 -10.74
C LEU A 91 6.49 -8.11 -10.77
N SER A 92 5.33 -7.68 -11.22
CA SER A 92 5.04 -6.26 -11.43
C SER A 92 4.02 -5.71 -10.45
N TYR A 93 4.23 -4.46 -10.05
CA TYR A 93 3.44 -3.76 -9.06
C TYR A 93 3.09 -2.36 -9.55
N THR A 94 2.07 -1.77 -8.95
CA THR A 94 1.52 -0.45 -9.29
C THR A 94 0.88 -0.39 -10.68
N PRO A 95 -0.08 0.50 -10.94
CA PRO A 95 -0.77 0.55 -12.22
C PRO A 95 0.16 0.73 -13.43
N LYS A 96 1.10 1.68 -13.34
CA LYS A 96 2.07 1.91 -14.43
C LYS A 96 3.04 0.75 -14.56
N GLY A 97 3.59 0.23 -13.44
CA GLY A 97 4.50 -0.91 -13.46
C GLY A 97 3.89 -2.15 -14.10
N ASN A 98 2.61 -2.45 -13.79
CA ASN A 98 1.89 -3.57 -14.39
C ASN A 98 1.72 -3.44 -15.90
N VAL A 99 1.25 -2.28 -16.37
CA VAL A 99 1.01 -2.04 -17.80
C VAL A 99 2.33 -2.01 -18.57
N TYR A 100 3.35 -1.32 -18.05
CA TYR A 100 4.62 -1.18 -18.76
C TYR A 100 5.41 -2.48 -18.81
N ALA A 101 5.39 -3.29 -17.75
CA ALA A 101 5.98 -4.62 -17.76
C ALA A 101 5.32 -5.53 -18.82
N ALA A 102 3.99 -5.48 -18.94
CA ALA A 102 3.27 -6.23 -19.95
C ALA A 102 3.61 -5.78 -21.38
N LEU A 103 3.74 -4.47 -21.61
CA LEU A 103 4.12 -3.92 -22.93
C LEU A 103 5.60 -4.22 -23.25
N ALA A 104 6.49 -4.06 -22.27
CA ALA A 104 7.92 -4.32 -22.41
C ALA A 104 8.23 -5.80 -22.69
N GLY A 105 7.51 -6.71 -22.04
CA GLY A 105 7.66 -8.16 -22.20
C GLY A 105 7.07 -8.71 -23.52
N ARG A 106 6.34 -7.88 -24.29
CA ARG A 106 5.68 -8.35 -25.51
C ARG A 106 6.69 -8.87 -26.54
N GLY A 107 6.53 -10.15 -26.94
CA GLY A 107 7.44 -10.84 -27.85
C GLY A 107 8.78 -11.24 -27.23
N LEU A 108 8.94 -11.13 -25.93
CA LEU A 108 10.01 -11.76 -25.16
C LEU A 108 9.50 -13.06 -24.50
N PRO A 109 10.39 -14.02 -24.19
CA PRO A 109 10.02 -15.24 -23.46
C PRO A 109 9.81 -14.99 -21.96
N THR A 110 9.49 -13.77 -21.57
CA THR A 110 9.31 -13.33 -20.20
C THR A 110 7.87 -13.52 -19.76
N ALA A 111 7.61 -14.35 -18.76
CA ALA A 111 6.32 -14.45 -18.11
C ALA A 111 6.07 -13.25 -17.19
N GLN A 112 4.79 -12.93 -16.91
CA GLN A 112 4.43 -11.87 -15.98
C GLN A 112 3.44 -12.35 -14.91
N VAL A 113 3.75 -12.05 -13.65
CA VAL A 113 2.82 -12.10 -12.52
C VAL A 113 2.53 -10.67 -12.09
N MET A 114 1.28 -10.25 -12.20
CA MET A 114 0.82 -8.92 -11.82
C MET A 114 0.32 -8.90 -10.39
N ASN A 115 0.57 -7.81 -9.67
CA ASN A 115 -0.14 -7.48 -8.42
C ASN A 115 -0.92 -6.18 -8.59
N VAL A 116 -2.24 -6.26 -8.48
CA VAL A 116 -3.16 -5.11 -8.50
C VAL A 116 -3.35 -4.65 -7.07
N SER A 117 -2.59 -3.61 -6.69
CA SER A 117 -2.53 -3.06 -5.33
C SER A 117 -3.52 -1.90 -5.10
N GLY A 118 -4.76 -2.10 -5.54
CA GLY A 118 -5.81 -1.08 -5.57
C GLY A 118 -5.94 -0.40 -6.93
N LEU A 119 -7.16 -0.02 -7.26
CA LEU A 119 -7.48 0.56 -8.56
C LEU A 119 -7.42 2.08 -8.58
N GLY A 120 -7.45 2.69 -7.40
CA GLY A 120 -7.37 4.12 -7.27
C GLY A 120 -8.41 4.89 -8.06
N ARG A 121 -8.07 6.13 -8.42
CA ARG A 121 -8.94 7.02 -9.20
C ARG A 121 -9.19 6.57 -10.64
N ALA A 122 -8.25 5.84 -11.23
CA ALA A 122 -8.35 5.47 -12.64
C ALA A 122 -9.60 4.65 -12.97
N PHE A 123 -10.12 3.91 -11.98
CA PHE A 123 -11.33 3.11 -12.10
C PHE A 123 -12.60 3.73 -11.52
N THR A 124 -12.48 4.86 -10.82
CA THR A 124 -13.62 5.56 -10.21
C THR A 124 -13.99 6.85 -10.97
N SER A 125 -13.09 7.38 -11.82
CA SER A 125 -13.35 8.56 -12.60
C SER A 125 -14.05 8.21 -13.93
N LEU A 126 -14.96 9.09 -14.37
CA LEU A 126 -15.57 9.04 -15.69
C LEU A 126 -14.75 9.89 -16.66
N GLY A 127 -14.49 9.39 -17.88
CA GLY A 127 -13.80 10.16 -18.91
C GLY A 127 -12.96 9.33 -19.88
N VAL A 128 -12.44 9.97 -20.92
CA VAL A 128 -11.65 9.32 -22.00
C VAL A 128 -10.37 8.69 -21.44
N ALA A 129 -9.68 9.36 -20.50
CA ALA A 129 -8.49 8.84 -19.86
C ALA A 129 -8.77 7.55 -19.06
N SER A 130 -9.90 7.48 -18.36
CA SER A 130 -10.33 6.27 -17.66
C SER A 130 -10.61 5.12 -18.64
N ARG A 131 -11.29 5.39 -19.75
CA ARG A 131 -11.55 4.37 -20.80
C ARG A 131 -10.25 3.81 -21.37
N LEU A 132 -9.25 4.65 -21.60
CA LEU A 132 -7.95 4.21 -22.07
C LEU A 132 -7.24 3.31 -21.01
N VAL A 133 -7.29 3.68 -19.74
CA VAL A 133 -6.74 2.85 -18.67
C VAL A 133 -7.44 1.50 -18.60
N HIS A 134 -8.76 1.47 -18.71
CA HIS A 134 -9.53 0.22 -18.77
C HIS A 134 -9.13 -0.67 -19.95
N LEU A 135 -8.95 -0.07 -21.15
CA LEU A 135 -8.52 -0.81 -22.33
C LEU A 135 -7.11 -1.39 -22.16
N LEU A 136 -6.17 -0.58 -21.65
CA LEU A 136 -4.81 -1.03 -21.38
C LEU A 136 -4.78 -2.15 -20.34
N TYR A 137 -5.53 -2.02 -19.24
CA TYR A 137 -5.64 -3.09 -18.23
C TYR A 137 -6.22 -4.36 -18.84
N ARG A 138 -7.33 -4.27 -19.59
CA ARG A 138 -7.93 -5.43 -20.27
C ARG A 138 -6.90 -6.18 -21.12
N GLN A 139 -6.12 -5.46 -21.92
CA GLN A 139 -5.15 -6.08 -22.83
C GLN A 139 -3.93 -6.66 -22.10
N THR A 140 -3.48 -6.00 -21.05
CA THR A 140 -2.28 -6.42 -20.30
C THR A 140 -2.57 -7.54 -19.33
N VAL A 141 -3.67 -7.46 -18.58
CA VAL A 141 -4.11 -8.49 -17.63
C VAL A 141 -4.44 -9.81 -18.32
N ALA A 142 -5.08 -9.76 -19.48
CA ALA A 142 -5.40 -10.97 -20.26
C ALA A 142 -4.17 -11.80 -20.65
N ARG A 143 -2.98 -11.18 -20.70
CA ARG A 143 -1.71 -11.83 -21.06
C ARG A 143 -0.87 -12.25 -19.86
N ALA A 144 -1.17 -11.74 -18.67
CA ALA A 144 -0.45 -12.12 -17.48
C ALA A 144 -0.58 -13.63 -17.19
N ALA A 145 0.51 -14.28 -16.84
CA ALA A 145 0.49 -15.68 -16.42
C ALA A 145 -0.33 -15.86 -15.15
N TRP A 146 -0.31 -14.85 -14.26
CA TRP A 146 -1.11 -14.81 -13.05
C TRP A 146 -1.36 -13.37 -12.59
N VAL A 147 -2.52 -13.14 -11.95
CA VAL A 147 -2.88 -11.84 -11.38
C VAL A 147 -3.28 -11.98 -9.92
N PHE A 148 -2.53 -11.32 -9.06
CA PHE A 148 -2.89 -11.14 -7.67
C PHE A 148 -3.67 -9.85 -7.47
N PHE A 149 -4.72 -9.91 -6.65
CA PHE A 149 -5.46 -8.75 -6.17
C PHE A 149 -5.33 -8.66 -4.65
N GLN A 150 -5.32 -7.45 -4.10
CA GLN A 150 -5.18 -7.25 -2.66
C GLN A 150 -6.51 -7.27 -1.91
N ASN A 151 -7.64 -7.11 -2.60
CA ASN A 151 -8.98 -7.24 -2.05
C ASN A 151 -9.90 -7.99 -3.02
N GLU A 152 -10.99 -8.56 -2.50
CA GLU A 152 -11.91 -9.36 -3.30
C GLU A 152 -12.81 -8.50 -4.19
N ASP A 153 -13.13 -7.26 -3.79
CA ASP A 153 -13.93 -6.33 -4.60
C ASP A 153 -13.26 -6.02 -5.95
N ASP A 154 -11.95 -5.75 -5.95
CA ASP A 154 -11.20 -5.49 -7.17
C ASP A 154 -11.04 -6.75 -8.01
N ARG A 155 -10.85 -7.91 -7.36
CA ARG A 155 -10.75 -9.19 -8.04
C ARG A 155 -12.05 -9.52 -8.77
N ARG A 156 -13.20 -9.44 -8.10
CA ARG A 156 -14.52 -9.67 -8.68
C ARG A 156 -14.80 -8.71 -9.82
N LEU A 157 -14.51 -7.43 -9.64
CA LEU A 157 -14.68 -6.43 -10.69
C LEU A 157 -13.97 -6.80 -12.00
N PHE A 158 -12.75 -7.36 -11.92
CA PHE A 158 -11.98 -7.75 -13.10
C PHE A 158 -12.51 -9.04 -13.73
N ILE A 159 -12.98 -9.98 -12.92
CA ILE A 159 -13.63 -11.23 -13.39
C ILE A 159 -14.93 -10.89 -14.10
N ASP A 160 -15.81 -10.10 -13.46
CA ASP A 160 -17.14 -9.74 -13.98
C ASP A 160 -17.07 -8.94 -15.28
N ARG A 161 -15.99 -8.13 -15.44
CA ARG A 161 -15.71 -7.42 -16.69
C ARG A 161 -15.02 -8.26 -17.76
N GLY A 162 -14.72 -9.51 -17.46
CA GLY A 162 -14.02 -10.41 -18.38
C GLY A 162 -12.57 -10.01 -18.67
N TYR A 163 -11.92 -9.26 -17.75
CA TYR A 163 -10.50 -8.87 -17.92
C TYR A 163 -9.56 -10.01 -17.55
N VAL A 164 -9.95 -10.88 -16.62
CA VAL A 164 -9.18 -12.03 -16.17
C VAL A 164 -10.09 -13.23 -15.93
N GLN A 165 -9.60 -14.44 -16.19
CA GLN A 165 -10.30 -15.68 -15.87
C GLN A 165 -10.11 -16.03 -14.39
N VAL A 166 -11.15 -16.59 -13.75
CA VAL A 166 -11.13 -17.00 -12.32
C VAL A 166 -9.90 -17.87 -12.00
N GLY A 167 -9.59 -18.85 -12.87
CA GLY A 167 -8.47 -19.77 -12.71
C GLY A 167 -7.07 -19.17 -12.87
N ARG A 168 -6.97 -17.87 -13.22
CA ARG A 168 -5.71 -17.13 -13.40
C ARG A 168 -5.52 -16.02 -12.39
N THR A 169 -6.26 -16.05 -11.28
CA THR A 169 -6.20 -15.00 -10.28
C THR A 169 -6.44 -15.53 -8.87
N SER A 170 -5.87 -14.86 -7.89
CA SER A 170 -6.20 -15.04 -6.46
C SER A 170 -6.08 -13.74 -5.69
N ARG A 171 -6.67 -13.70 -4.50
CA ARG A 171 -6.50 -12.63 -3.54
C ARG A 171 -5.23 -12.86 -2.71
N LEU A 172 -4.51 -11.78 -2.43
CA LEU A 172 -3.49 -11.69 -1.38
C LEU A 172 -3.99 -10.75 -0.28
N PRO A 173 -3.59 -10.94 0.98
CA PRO A 173 -3.89 -10.01 2.07
C PRO A 173 -2.98 -8.76 1.98
N GLY A 174 -3.21 -7.93 0.96
CA GLY A 174 -2.37 -6.78 0.69
C GLY A 174 -0.93 -7.14 0.32
N SER A 175 0.00 -6.40 0.89
CA SER A 175 1.44 -6.71 0.86
C SER A 175 1.85 -7.57 2.05
N GLY A 176 0.93 -7.83 2.97
CA GLY A 176 1.23 -8.35 4.28
C GLY A 176 1.92 -7.31 5.18
N VAL A 177 2.19 -7.68 6.41
CA VAL A 177 2.99 -6.91 7.38
C VAL A 177 4.08 -7.80 7.97
N ASP A 178 5.28 -7.23 8.11
CA ASP A 178 6.40 -7.85 8.81
C ASP A 178 6.13 -7.82 10.32
N LEU A 179 5.67 -8.94 10.86
CA LEU A 179 5.26 -9.05 12.26
C LEU A 179 6.43 -8.96 13.25
N ASP A 180 7.65 -9.20 12.80
CA ASP A 180 8.85 -9.08 13.62
C ASP A 180 9.34 -7.63 13.65
N ALA A 181 9.32 -6.95 12.50
CA ALA A 181 9.65 -5.52 12.42
C ALA A 181 8.62 -4.63 13.12
N PHE A 182 7.34 -5.03 13.10
CA PHE A 182 6.22 -4.37 13.77
C PHE A 182 5.73 -5.20 14.96
N ALA A 183 6.66 -5.50 15.86
CA ALA A 183 6.37 -6.23 17.09
C ALA A 183 5.39 -5.48 18.01
N PRO A 184 4.60 -6.19 18.80
CA PRO A 184 3.69 -5.58 19.77
C PRO A 184 4.40 -4.65 20.75
N THR A 185 3.78 -3.52 21.05
CA THR A 185 4.27 -2.58 22.07
C THR A 185 3.13 -2.12 22.97
N PRO A 186 3.38 -1.95 24.29
CA PRO A 186 2.35 -1.43 25.19
C PRO A 186 1.77 -0.10 24.72
N LEU A 187 0.51 0.14 25.01
CA LEU A 187 -0.09 1.46 24.80
C LEU A 187 0.52 2.47 25.79
N PRO A 188 0.72 3.73 25.39
CA PRO A 188 1.19 4.78 26.28
C PRO A 188 0.23 4.95 27.47
N SER A 189 0.78 5.10 28.69
CA SER A 189 -0.01 5.46 29.84
C SER A 189 -0.37 6.94 29.77
N ARG A 190 -1.66 7.26 29.71
CA ARG A 190 -2.15 8.64 29.60
C ARG A 190 -3.34 8.88 30.52
N GLN A 191 -3.51 10.14 30.88
CA GLN A 191 -4.71 10.59 31.63
C GLN A 191 -5.97 10.41 30.76
N ALA A 192 -7.10 10.19 31.40
CA ALA A 192 -8.39 10.11 30.72
C ALA A 192 -8.66 11.38 29.88
N GLY A 193 -9.12 11.20 28.65
CA GLY A 193 -9.39 12.29 27.72
C GLY A 193 -8.15 12.88 27.01
N SER A 194 -6.93 12.44 27.38
CA SER A 194 -5.72 12.78 26.62
C SER A 194 -5.33 11.59 25.76
N GLY A 195 -5.48 11.70 24.44
CA GLY A 195 -5.12 10.65 23.48
C GLY A 195 -4.36 11.23 22.31
N VAL A 196 -3.45 10.45 21.75
CA VAL A 196 -2.72 10.81 20.51
C VAL A 196 -3.30 9.99 19.38
N PHE A 197 -3.98 10.66 18.46
CA PHE A 197 -4.40 10.10 17.18
C PHE A 197 -3.33 10.37 16.14
N LEU A 198 -2.94 9.35 15.39
CA LEU A 198 -1.93 9.46 14.34
C LEU A 198 -2.53 9.07 12.99
N MET A 199 -2.45 9.96 12.02
CA MET A 199 -2.74 9.66 10.63
C MET A 199 -1.43 9.46 9.86
N VAL A 200 -1.23 8.28 9.26
CA VAL A 200 -0.05 7.98 8.42
C VAL A 200 -0.49 7.79 6.98
N ALA A 201 -0.24 8.79 6.14
CA ALA A 201 -0.56 8.74 4.71
C ALA A 201 0.15 9.85 3.94
N ARG A 202 0.26 9.70 2.61
CA ARG A 202 0.50 10.86 1.74
C ARG A 202 -0.64 11.86 1.93
N LEU A 203 -0.32 13.15 2.03
CA LEU A 203 -1.32 14.20 2.26
C LEU A 203 -2.12 14.50 0.98
N LEU A 204 -3.05 13.59 0.68
CA LEU A 204 -3.99 13.69 -0.44
C LEU A 204 -5.41 13.80 0.12
N TRP A 205 -6.26 14.59 -0.53
CA TRP A 205 -7.67 14.72 -0.14
C TRP A 205 -8.37 13.38 -0.02
N ASP A 206 -8.09 12.46 -0.96
CA ASP A 206 -8.72 11.12 -0.98
C ASP A 206 -8.33 10.21 0.18
N LYS A 207 -7.25 10.56 0.89
CA LYS A 207 -6.86 9.87 2.13
C LYS A 207 -7.66 10.32 3.35
N GLY A 208 -8.58 11.27 3.15
CA GLY A 208 -9.46 11.76 4.22
C GLY A 208 -8.80 12.77 5.15
N VAL A 209 -7.77 13.49 4.66
CA VAL A 209 -7.07 14.50 5.48
C VAL A 209 -8.02 15.59 5.96
N ARG A 210 -8.96 16.04 5.09
CA ARG A 210 -9.98 17.03 5.48
C ARG A 210 -10.85 16.49 6.60
N GLU A 211 -11.38 15.30 6.42
CA GLU A 211 -12.27 14.63 7.37
C GLU A 211 -11.57 14.45 8.73
N TYR A 212 -10.29 14.12 8.72
CA TYR A 212 -9.48 14.00 9.92
C TYR A 212 -9.33 15.35 10.66
N VAL A 213 -9.03 16.42 9.95
CA VAL A 213 -8.87 17.77 10.54
C VAL A 213 -10.21 18.32 11.06
N GLU A 214 -11.30 18.10 10.33
CA GLU A 214 -12.65 18.52 10.76
C GLU A 214 -13.09 17.73 12.03
N ALA A 215 -12.80 16.44 12.08
CA ALA A 215 -13.02 15.63 13.27
C ALA A 215 -12.18 16.13 14.46
N ALA A 216 -10.89 16.42 14.23
CA ALA A 216 -10.01 17.01 15.25
C ALA A 216 -10.57 18.34 15.81
N ARG A 217 -11.03 19.22 14.92
CA ARG A 217 -11.67 20.50 15.30
C ARG A 217 -12.87 20.29 16.22
N ALA A 218 -13.74 19.34 15.87
CA ALA A 218 -14.92 19.04 16.68
C ALA A 218 -14.57 18.46 18.06
N LEU A 219 -13.55 17.61 18.12
CA LEU A 219 -13.15 16.94 19.35
C LEU A 219 -12.42 17.86 20.33
N ARG A 220 -11.64 18.83 19.87
CA ARG A 220 -10.89 19.75 20.74
C ARG A 220 -11.74 20.55 21.70
N VAL A 221 -12.99 20.81 21.37
CA VAL A 221 -13.94 21.52 22.24
C VAL A 221 -14.16 20.73 23.56
N ARG A 222 -14.31 19.41 23.45
CA ARG A 222 -14.58 18.52 24.59
C ARG A 222 -13.32 17.91 25.19
N TRP A 223 -12.30 17.65 24.35
CA TRP A 223 -11.03 17.03 24.74
C TRP A 223 -9.84 17.91 24.32
N PRO A 224 -9.61 19.05 25.02
CA PRO A 224 -8.55 20.00 24.65
C PRO A 224 -7.13 19.43 24.76
N GLN A 225 -6.94 18.33 25.49
CA GLN A 225 -5.67 17.65 25.65
C GLN A 225 -5.43 16.53 24.60
N ALA A 226 -6.43 16.22 23.79
CA ALA A 226 -6.25 15.26 22.70
C ALA A 226 -5.36 15.88 21.60
N ARG A 227 -4.42 15.07 21.09
CA ARG A 227 -3.47 15.48 20.05
C ARG A 227 -3.76 14.76 18.74
N PHE A 228 -3.72 15.50 17.65
CA PHE A 228 -4.04 15.00 16.32
C PHE A 228 -2.82 15.19 15.44
N GLN A 229 -2.15 14.10 15.12
CA GLN A 229 -0.88 14.08 14.40
C GLN A 229 -1.07 13.58 12.97
N VAL A 230 -0.34 14.19 12.04
CA VAL A 230 -0.32 13.81 10.63
C VAL A 230 1.13 13.56 10.22
N LEU A 231 1.41 12.36 9.73
CA LEU A 231 2.73 11.91 9.28
C LEU A 231 2.66 11.45 7.82
N GLY A 232 3.52 11.98 7.00
CA GLY A 232 3.68 11.56 5.61
C GLY A 232 3.96 12.72 4.66
N PRO A 233 4.37 12.42 3.42
CA PRO A 233 4.80 13.43 2.47
C PRO A 233 3.66 14.33 2.03
N LEU A 234 3.98 15.63 1.94
CA LEU A 234 3.13 16.65 1.35
C LEU A 234 3.39 16.68 -0.17
N ASP A 235 2.51 16.04 -0.93
CA ASP A 235 2.56 16.04 -2.39
C ASP A 235 1.60 17.10 -2.97
N ALA A 236 1.93 18.37 -2.77
CA ALA A 236 1.11 19.49 -3.25
C ALA A 236 1.01 19.56 -4.79
N SER A 237 1.92 18.89 -5.51
CA SER A 237 1.87 18.82 -6.98
C SER A 237 0.91 17.76 -7.50
N ALA A 238 0.50 16.81 -6.67
CA ALA A 238 -0.49 15.81 -7.04
C ALA A 238 -1.86 16.45 -7.26
N ARG A 239 -2.61 15.95 -8.24
CA ARG A 239 -3.96 16.43 -8.56
C ARG A 239 -4.92 16.44 -7.36
N SER A 240 -4.67 15.58 -6.37
CA SER A 240 -5.43 15.46 -5.12
C SER A 240 -4.60 15.90 -3.90
N GLY A 241 -3.49 16.58 -4.11
CA GLY A 241 -2.62 17.03 -3.03
C GLY A 241 -3.27 18.08 -2.15
N VAL A 242 -3.00 18.03 -0.87
CA VAL A 242 -3.34 19.11 0.06
C VAL A 242 -2.36 20.27 -0.20
N PRO A 243 -2.87 21.50 -0.46
CA PRO A 243 -1.99 22.66 -0.62
C PRO A 243 -1.19 22.92 0.67
N ARG A 244 0.09 23.29 0.52
CA ARG A 244 0.98 23.61 1.66
C ARG A 244 0.37 24.67 2.57
N ALA A 245 -0.15 25.77 2.01
CA ALA A 245 -0.78 26.85 2.78
C ALA A 245 -1.99 26.37 3.61
N THR A 246 -2.75 25.39 3.10
CA THR A 246 -3.87 24.78 3.85
C THR A 246 -3.38 23.98 5.06
N LEU A 247 -2.33 23.19 4.88
CA LEU A 247 -1.73 22.45 5.98
C LEU A 247 -1.13 23.39 7.03
N GLU A 248 -0.39 24.41 6.60
CA GLU A 248 0.22 25.42 7.49
C GLU A 248 -0.85 26.19 8.29
N ALA A 249 -1.99 26.53 7.68
CA ALA A 249 -3.11 27.15 8.39
C ALA A 249 -3.68 26.23 9.48
N TRP A 250 -3.88 24.92 9.19
CA TRP A 250 -4.35 23.96 10.18
C TRP A 250 -3.39 23.76 11.34
N VAL A 251 -2.08 23.81 11.06
CA VAL A 251 -1.04 23.74 12.11
C VAL A 251 -1.03 25.03 12.94
N ALA A 252 -1.11 26.21 12.30
CA ALA A 252 -1.17 27.50 12.98
C ALA A 252 -2.41 27.63 13.87
N ASP A 253 -3.58 27.13 13.42
CA ASP A 253 -4.81 27.05 14.22
C ASP A 253 -4.70 26.00 15.35
N GLY A 254 -3.60 25.28 15.42
CA GLY A 254 -3.36 24.21 16.39
C GLY A 254 -4.27 22.99 16.22
N LEU A 255 -4.91 22.80 15.07
CA LEU A 255 -5.84 21.69 14.83
C LEU A 255 -5.13 20.36 14.71
N VAL A 256 -3.97 20.35 14.06
CA VAL A 256 -3.13 19.16 13.87
C VAL A 256 -1.65 19.50 14.05
N GLU A 257 -0.88 18.48 14.38
CA GLU A 257 0.58 18.52 14.42
C GLU A 257 1.11 17.81 13.17
N TYR A 258 1.78 18.53 12.28
CA TYR A 258 2.41 17.92 11.11
C TYR A 258 3.83 17.45 11.48
N LEU A 259 4.07 16.15 11.37
CA LEU A 259 5.32 15.51 11.79
C LEU A 259 6.32 15.33 10.63
N GLY A 260 5.98 15.83 9.43
CA GLY A 260 6.81 15.63 8.24
C GLY A 260 6.69 14.24 7.66
N GLU A 261 7.77 13.75 7.06
CA GLU A 261 7.89 12.39 6.51
C GLU A 261 9.05 11.64 7.14
N THR A 262 8.99 10.32 7.12
CA THR A 262 10.01 9.45 7.71
C THR A 262 10.12 8.11 6.98
N ASP A 263 11.33 7.55 6.97
CA ASP A 263 11.58 6.18 6.53
C ASP A 263 11.28 5.15 7.65
N ASN A 264 11.05 5.60 8.90
CA ASN A 264 10.78 4.72 10.05
C ASN A 264 9.59 5.24 10.86
N ILE A 265 8.41 4.66 10.61
CA ILE A 265 7.18 5.07 11.29
C ILE A 265 7.00 4.45 12.68
N ARG A 266 7.81 3.44 13.05
CA ARG A 266 7.64 2.68 14.30
C ARG A 266 7.62 3.54 15.56
N PRO A 267 8.51 4.51 15.78
CA PRO A 267 8.46 5.37 16.98
C PRO A 267 7.14 6.16 17.08
N PHE A 268 6.59 6.58 15.93
CA PHE A 268 5.32 7.33 15.89
C PHE A 268 4.12 6.42 16.19
N LEU A 269 4.13 5.19 15.67
CA LEU A 269 3.12 4.18 16.02
C LEU A 269 3.17 3.86 17.51
N GLN A 270 4.37 3.68 18.08
CA GLN A 270 4.54 3.39 19.51
C GLN A 270 4.03 4.52 20.40
N ALA A 271 4.17 5.78 19.97
CA ALA A 271 3.71 6.95 20.71
C ALA A 271 2.20 7.22 20.56
N ALA A 272 1.54 6.62 19.57
CA ALA A 272 0.12 6.82 19.30
C ALA A 272 -0.78 5.94 20.20
N ASP A 273 -1.95 6.46 20.57
CA ASP A 273 -3.02 5.69 21.22
C ASP A 273 -3.97 5.05 20.21
N CYS A 274 -4.09 5.63 19.02
CA CYS A 274 -4.94 5.14 17.95
C CYS A 274 -4.40 5.64 16.59
N VAL A 275 -4.45 4.80 15.57
CA VAL A 275 -4.13 5.19 14.20
C VAL A 275 -5.40 5.36 13.40
N VAL A 276 -5.49 6.46 12.66
CA VAL A 276 -6.69 6.85 11.92
C VAL A 276 -6.36 7.03 10.44
N LEU A 277 -7.06 6.33 9.57
CA LEU A 277 -6.96 6.52 8.12
C LEU A 277 -8.38 6.57 7.51
N PRO A 278 -9.00 7.76 7.41
CA PRO A 278 -10.36 7.89 6.89
C PRO A 278 -10.38 7.97 5.35
N SER A 279 -9.60 7.10 4.71
CA SER A 279 -9.42 7.08 3.25
C SER A 279 -10.71 6.66 2.54
N TYR A 280 -11.11 7.42 1.53
CA TYR A 280 -12.12 7.02 0.54
C TYR A 280 -11.51 6.76 -0.85
N TYR A 281 -10.20 6.70 -0.91
CA TYR A 281 -9.45 6.19 -2.06
C TYR A 281 -9.71 4.69 -2.21
N ARG A 282 -9.82 4.18 -3.44
CA ARG A 282 -9.95 2.75 -3.68
C ARG A 282 -8.60 2.06 -3.47
N GLU A 283 -8.33 1.72 -2.21
CA GLU A 283 -7.07 1.12 -1.78
C GLU A 283 -6.96 -0.34 -2.22
N GLY A 284 -5.73 -0.86 -2.24
CA GLY A 284 -5.52 -2.31 -2.11
C GLY A 284 -5.84 -2.76 -0.68
N VAL A 285 -4.79 -2.82 0.16
CA VAL A 285 -4.89 -2.86 1.63
C VAL A 285 -3.89 -1.84 2.17
N PRO A 286 -4.30 -0.82 2.95
CA PRO A 286 -3.42 0.21 3.45
C PRO A 286 -2.40 -0.34 4.46
N ARG A 287 -1.11 -0.29 4.13
CA ARG A 287 -0.06 -0.80 5.01
C ARG A 287 0.00 -0.11 6.36
N SER A 288 -0.22 1.20 6.41
CA SER A 288 -0.21 1.94 7.68
C SER A 288 -1.21 1.41 8.70
N LEU A 289 -2.35 0.86 8.23
CA LEU A 289 -3.33 0.20 9.10
C LEU A 289 -2.83 -1.17 9.58
N LEU A 290 -2.20 -1.96 8.69
CA LEU A 290 -1.61 -3.25 9.07
C LEU A 290 -0.47 -3.06 10.08
N GLU A 291 0.40 -2.09 9.84
CA GLU A 291 1.55 -1.76 10.70
C GLU A 291 1.09 -1.25 12.07
N ALA A 292 0.03 -0.44 12.11
CA ALA A 292 -0.59 0.01 13.35
C ALA A 292 -1.19 -1.16 14.16
N ALA A 293 -2.02 -1.98 13.53
CA ALA A 293 -2.63 -3.14 14.17
C ALA A 293 -1.58 -4.16 14.62
N ALA A 294 -0.52 -4.39 13.83
CA ALA A 294 0.59 -5.27 14.21
C ALA A 294 1.31 -4.79 15.48
N THR A 295 1.43 -3.47 15.70
CA THR A 295 1.99 -2.87 16.93
C THR A 295 0.99 -2.73 18.07
N MET A 296 -0.19 -3.37 17.98
CA MET A 296 -1.29 -3.32 18.95
C MET A 296 -1.92 -1.92 19.10
N ARG A 297 -1.91 -1.10 18.03
CA ARG A 297 -2.65 0.17 18.06
C ARG A 297 -4.07 -0.05 17.59
N PRO A 298 -5.09 0.37 18.35
CA PRO A 298 -6.44 0.52 17.84
C PRO A 298 -6.46 1.29 16.52
N VAL A 299 -7.31 0.87 15.60
CA VAL A 299 -7.41 1.46 14.27
C VAL A 299 -8.80 2.00 14.02
N ILE A 300 -8.89 3.21 13.46
CA ILE A 300 -10.13 3.76 12.90
C ILE A 300 -9.92 3.94 11.40
N THR A 301 -10.81 3.39 10.61
CA THR A 301 -10.77 3.56 9.16
C THR A 301 -12.18 3.64 8.57
N THR A 302 -12.28 3.84 7.25
CA THR A 302 -13.58 3.92 6.56
C THR A 302 -14.09 2.55 6.15
N ASP A 303 -15.43 2.44 6.03
CA ASP A 303 -16.08 1.34 5.33
C ASP A 303 -15.91 1.51 3.82
N ALA A 304 -14.67 1.46 3.36
CA ALA A 304 -14.27 1.55 1.95
C ALA A 304 -13.44 0.33 1.55
N VAL A 305 -13.42 0.05 0.23
CA VAL A 305 -12.67 -1.08 -0.34
C VAL A 305 -11.21 -1.04 0.09
N GLY A 306 -10.70 -2.15 0.59
CA GLY A 306 -9.34 -2.33 1.09
C GLY A 306 -9.14 -1.80 2.52
N CYS A 307 -9.79 -0.71 2.91
CA CYS A 307 -9.73 -0.19 4.28
C CYS A 307 -10.50 -1.10 5.25
N ARG A 308 -11.76 -1.44 4.92
CA ARG A 308 -12.62 -2.29 5.76
C ARG A 308 -12.04 -3.66 6.06
N ASP A 309 -11.23 -4.20 5.15
CA ASP A 309 -10.64 -5.53 5.28
C ASP A 309 -9.63 -5.61 6.45
N THR A 310 -9.12 -4.46 6.91
CA THR A 310 -8.08 -4.40 7.95
C THR A 310 -8.60 -4.51 9.37
N VAL A 311 -9.92 -4.39 9.59
CA VAL A 311 -10.52 -4.40 10.93
C VAL A 311 -11.75 -5.32 10.99
N ASP A 312 -11.98 -5.90 12.17
CA ASP A 312 -13.26 -6.49 12.57
C ASP A 312 -13.99 -5.42 13.39
N PRO A 313 -15.11 -4.87 12.87
CA PRO A 313 -15.73 -3.69 13.44
C PRO A 313 -16.15 -3.87 14.89
N GLY A 314 -15.70 -2.97 15.79
CA GLY A 314 -15.97 -3.00 17.21
C GLY A 314 -15.10 -3.97 18.02
N ILE A 315 -14.31 -4.83 17.36
CA ILE A 315 -13.42 -5.83 17.97
C ILE A 315 -11.97 -5.41 17.84
N SER A 316 -11.46 -5.33 16.63
CA SER A 316 -10.06 -4.99 16.34
C SER A 316 -9.86 -3.54 15.89
N GLY A 317 -10.94 -2.78 15.72
CA GLY A 317 -10.94 -1.40 15.30
C GLY A 317 -12.36 -0.88 15.05
N LEU A 318 -12.45 0.35 14.57
CA LEU A 318 -13.73 1.01 14.29
C LEU A 318 -13.83 1.41 12.81
N LEU A 319 -15.02 1.27 12.24
CA LEU A 319 -15.33 1.77 10.89
C LEU A 319 -16.17 3.05 10.98
N CYS A 320 -15.81 4.03 10.14
CA CYS A 320 -16.61 5.20 9.90
C CYS A 320 -17.08 5.26 8.43
N ARG A 321 -18.10 6.04 8.17
CA ARG A 321 -18.58 6.30 6.82
C ARG A 321 -17.55 7.12 6.03
N PRO A 322 -17.28 6.77 4.76
CA PRO A 322 -16.42 7.57 3.90
C PRO A 322 -16.95 9.00 3.74
N ARG A 323 -16.05 9.99 3.76
CA ARG A 323 -16.34 11.43 3.62
C ARG A 323 -17.30 12.00 4.69
N ASP A 324 -17.29 11.42 5.88
CA ASP A 324 -18.12 11.83 7.00
C ASP A 324 -17.26 12.15 8.22
N ALA A 325 -16.87 13.42 8.35
CA ALA A 325 -16.04 13.91 9.46
C ALA A 325 -16.76 13.81 10.81
N LYS A 326 -18.11 13.89 10.82
CA LYS A 326 -18.90 13.76 12.05
C LYS A 326 -18.85 12.34 12.57
N ASP A 327 -19.11 11.35 11.72
CA ASP A 327 -19.05 9.95 12.10
C ASP A 327 -17.61 9.57 12.52
N LEU A 328 -16.59 10.09 11.81
CA LEU A 328 -15.20 9.92 12.23
C LEU A 328 -14.95 10.49 13.63
N ALA A 329 -15.42 11.70 13.92
CA ALA A 329 -15.28 12.31 15.25
C ALA A 329 -15.97 11.46 16.33
N GLU A 330 -17.15 10.89 16.04
CA GLU A 330 -17.86 9.99 16.96
C GLU A 330 -17.02 8.73 17.25
N LYS A 331 -16.37 8.13 16.24
CA LYS A 331 -15.48 6.97 16.44
C LYS A 331 -14.22 7.32 17.23
N MET A 332 -13.63 8.49 16.96
CA MET A 332 -12.48 8.97 17.71
C MET A 332 -12.87 9.28 19.19
N ALA A 333 -14.06 9.86 19.41
CA ALA A 333 -14.60 10.08 20.76
C ALA A 333 -14.80 8.77 21.52
N GLN A 334 -15.27 7.71 20.85
CA GLN A 334 -15.39 6.38 21.46
C GLN A 334 -14.04 5.90 22.00
N VAL A 335 -12.95 6.04 21.22
CA VAL A 335 -11.61 5.65 21.68
C VAL A 335 -11.14 6.49 22.88
N LEU A 336 -11.43 7.80 22.91
CA LEU A 336 -11.10 8.67 24.06
C LEU A 336 -11.85 8.27 25.33
N MET A 337 -13.05 7.74 25.20
CA MET A 337 -13.88 7.28 26.33
C MET A 337 -13.56 5.85 26.79
N MET A 338 -12.82 5.07 26.00
CA MET A 338 -12.40 3.71 26.37
C MET A 338 -11.44 3.74 27.57
N THR A 339 -11.56 2.75 28.46
CA THR A 339 -10.53 2.50 29.46
C THR A 339 -9.22 2.03 28.81
N PRO A 340 -8.08 2.11 29.51
CA PRO A 340 -6.82 1.55 29.00
C PRO A 340 -6.94 0.07 28.61
N GLU A 341 -7.68 -0.71 29.40
CA GLU A 341 -7.89 -2.16 29.19
C GLU A 341 -8.71 -2.40 27.92
N GLN A 342 -9.76 -1.60 27.68
CA GLN A 342 -10.58 -1.70 26.47
C GLN A 342 -9.76 -1.37 25.21
N ARG A 343 -8.93 -0.31 25.27
CA ARG A 343 -8.02 0.04 24.16
C ARG A 343 -6.99 -1.05 23.93
N ALA A 344 -6.42 -1.60 25.00
CA ALA A 344 -5.44 -2.70 24.89
C ALA A 344 -6.08 -3.96 24.33
N ALA A 345 -7.30 -4.30 24.72
CA ALA A 345 -8.05 -5.44 24.18
C ALA A 345 -8.31 -5.26 22.67
N MET A 346 -8.76 -4.07 22.24
CA MET A 346 -8.97 -3.77 20.82
C MET A 346 -7.65 -3.85 20.01
N GLY A 347 -6.55 -3.29 20.53
CA GLY A 347 -5.23 -3.38 19.92
C GLY A 347 -4.73 -4.83 19.84
N GLY A 348 -4.94 -5.62 20.89
CA GLY A 348 -4.61 -7.05 20.93
C GLY A 348 -5.38 -7.87 19.89
N ALA A 349 -6.69 -7.62 19.74
CA ALA A 349 -7.50 -8.22 18.69
C ALA A 349 -7.00 -7.82 17.29
N GLY A 350 -6.58 -6.56 17.13
CA GLY A 350 -5.94 -6.08 15.89
C GLY A 350 -4.67 -6.87 15.56
N ARG A 351 -3.78 -7.06 16.53
CA ARG A 351 -2.57 -7.87 16.38
C ARG A 351 -2.90 -9.31 15.99
N GLN A 352 -3.83 -9.93 16.66
CA GLN A 352 -4.25 -11.31 16.35
C GLN A 352 -4.76 -11.43 14.91
N LYS A 353 -5.54 -10.46 14.43
CA LYS A 353 -5.99 -10.43 13.03
C LYS A 353 -4.80 -10.31 12.06
N MET A 354 -3.79 -9.50 12.39
CA MET A 354 -2.59 -9.40 11.55
C MET A 354 -1.83 -10.73 11.48
N GLU A 355 -1.70 -11.45 12.60
CA GLU A 355 -1.05 -12.77 12.66
C GLU A 355 -1.80 -13.83 11.85
N GLN A 356 -3.13 -13.81 11.87
CA GLN A 356 -3.96 -14.81 11.19
C GLN A 356 -4.15 -14.54 9.71
N GLU A 357 -4.29 -13.27 9.31
CA GLU A 357 -4.75 -12.93 7.96
C GLU A 357 -3.74 -12.13 7.15
N PHE A 358 -2.83 -11.36 7.78
CA PHE A 358 -2.01 -10.36 7.11
C PHE A 358 -0.50 -10.53 7.30
N ASP A 359 -0.05 -11.70 7.82
CA ASP A 359 1.37 -12.00 7.89
C ASP A 359 2.00 -12.00 6.48
N GLU A 360 3.08 -11.22 6.28
CA GLU A 360 3.74 -11.15 4.97
C GLU A 360 4.33 -12.49 4.52
N ARG A 361 4.61 -13.42 5.44
CA ARG A 361 5.08 -14.78 5.11
C ARG A 361 4.07 -15.51 4.23
N SER A 362 2.77 -15.37 4.50
CA SER A 362 1.71 -15.94 3.67
C SER A 362 1.70 -15.36 2.24
N VAL A 363 2.00 -14.08 2.10
CA VAL A 363 2.15 -13.42 0.81
C VAL A 363 3.38 -13.95 0.06
N ILE A 364 4.51 -14.05 0.75
CA ILE A 364 5.77 -14.61 0.19
C ILE A 364 5.54 -16.04 -0.31
N ASP A 365 4.90 -16.90 0.48
CA ASP A 365 4.61 -18.29 0.12
C ASP A 365 3.69 -18.40 -1.10
N ALA A 366 2.69 -17.49 -1.22
CA ALA A 366 1.86 -17.43 -2.42
C ALA A 366 2.65 -17.09 -3.69
N TYR A 367 3.65 -16.20 -3.59
CA TYR A 367 4.55 -15.91 -4.70
C TYR A 367 5.49 -17.08 -5.00
N ARG A 368 6.10 -17.71 -3.98
CA ARG A 368 6.94 -18.90 -4.11
C ARG A 368 6.21 -20.03 -4.85
N LEU A 369 4.99 -20.32 -4.40
CA LEU A 369 4.15 -21.32 -5.06
C LEU A 369 3.93 -20.98 -6.54
N ARG A 370 3.65 -19.71 -6.85
CA ARG A 370 3.39 -19.30 -8.23
C ARG A 370 4.64 -19.36 -9.10
N VAL A 371 5.78 -18.95 -8.57
CA VAL A 371 7.10 -19.06 -9.23
C VAL A 371 7.42 -20.53 -9.53
N ALA A 372 7.22 -21.41 -8.58
CA ALA A 372 7.46 -22.85 -8.72
C ALA A 372 6.57 -23.50 -9.81
N LEU A 373 5.28 -23.09 -9.87
CA LEU A 373 4.33 -23.59 -10.88
C LEU A 373 4.72 -23.10 -12.29
N LEU A 374 5.14 -21.84 -12.45
CA LEU A 374 5.57 -21.30 -13.74
C LEU A 374 6.89 -21.89 -14.22
N LYS A 375 7.81 -22.26 -13.31
CA LYS A 375 9.04 -22.97 -13.65
C LYS A 375 8.79 -24.38 -14.23
N ARG A 376 7.67 -25.01 -13.87
CA ARG A 376 7.31 -26.36 -14.31
C ARG A 376 6.47 -26.37 -15.60
N ALA A 377 5.93 -25.24 -16.01
CA ALA A 377 5.18 -25.14 -17.25
C ALA A 377 6.14 -25.30 -18.44
N PRO A 378 5.81 -26.17 -19.43
CA PRO A 378 6.67 -26.45 -20.58
C PRO A 378 6.82 -25.24 -21.53
#